data_2a40744cbcd5efa39970497a8b70ec87
#
_entry.id   2a40744cbcd5efa39970497a8b70ec87
#
_cell.length_a   1.000
_cell.length_b   1.000
_cell.length_c   1.000
_cell.angle_alpha   90.00
_cell.angle_beta   90.00
_cell.angle_gamma   90.00
#
_symmetry.space_group_name_H-M   'P 1'
#
loop_
_entity.id
_entity.type
_entity.pdbx_description
1 polymer ?
#
loop_
_entity_poly.entity_id
_entity_poly.type
_entity_poly.pdbx_seq_one_letter_code
_entity_poly.pdbx_strand_id
1 'polypeptide(L)'
;MNALFVGHSYIDMTMLTDIMPSGDDKEVARDFAVSFGGNAVTAAFTCAKLGISTDLLTTVSDDWLGQMFMMMCQRYSISVYPRKVARCSLSFVLPKAGKRAILRARDNHYLRPFMKLDVSCYQALHLDGHQHDAAVYYVKAAREAGVMTSLDGGALRTNTEEVLHCTDVAVVAEAFCKELRLTAAETLKYLHARGVKVAAVTEGERGMIWSEEDGHVQHLHALHVPDEKVIDTSGAGDVFHGAYLASYLRSPTSPWAVHFDYARAASAHKVQHLGNEAGLPDDEAITTARLEFGGHR
;
A
#
# COMPACT_ATOMS: atom_id res chain seq x y z
N MET A 1 11.57 -7.88 -14.62
CA MET A 1 11.44 -6.82 -13.59
C MET A 1 10.99 -7.49 -12.33
N ASN A 2 11.68 -7.26 -11.20
CA ASN A 2 11.40 -7.90 -9.93
C ASN A 2 11.50 -6.90 -8.78
N ALA A 3 10.64 -7.05 -7.78
CA ALA A 3 10.60 -6.20 -6.60
C ALA A 3 10.45 -7.03 -5.33
N LEU A 4 11.10 -6.60 -4.26
CA LEU A 4 10.93 -7.12 -2.91
C LEU A 4 9.98 -6.20 -2.12
N PHE A 5 8.99 -6.82 -1.49
CA PHE A 5 8.09 -6.14 -0.57
C PHE A 5 8.33 -6.62 0.86
N VAL A 6 8.37 -5.69 1.81
CA VAL A 6 8.56 -6.00 3.22
C VAL A 6 7.46 -5.35 4.03
N GLY A 7 6.57 -6.16 4.62
CA GLY A 7 5.45 -5.63 5.38
C GLY A 7 4.73 -6.67 6.22
N HIS A 8 3.67 -6.23 6.90
CA HIS A 8 2.86 -7.06 7.77
C HIS A 8 1.58 -7.50 7.07
N SER A 9 1.29 -8.81 7.05
CA SER A 9 0.08 -9.35 6.42
C SER A 9 -1.11 -9.37 7.37
N TYR A 10 -2.28 -9.22 6.81
CA TYR A 10 -3.57 -9.46 7.43
C TYR A 10 -4.44 -10.34 6.53
N ILE A 11 -5.44 -10.96 7.10
CA ILE A 11 -6.67 -11.30 6.39
C ILE A 11 -7.66 -10.19 6.70
N ASP A 12 -8.14 -9.51 5.66
CA ASP A 12 -9.18 -8.49 5.77
C ASP A 12 -10.55 -9.10 5.49
N MET A 13 -11.45 -9.01 6.46
CA MET A 13 -12.87 -9.33 6.31
C MET A 13 -13.64 -8.02 6.18
N THR A 14 -14.08 -7.73 4.98
CA THR A 14 -14.86 -6.51 4.67
C THR A 14 -16.32 -6.87 4.60
N MET A 15 -17.17 -6.19 5.38
CA MET A 15 -18.62 -6.37 5.33
C MET A 15 -19.32 -5.09 4.95
N LEU A 16 -20.16 -5.14 3.93
CA LEU A 16 -20.99 -4.02 3.46
C LEU A 16 -22.34 -4.06 4.18
N THR A 17 -22.54 -3.13 5.11
CA THR A 17 -23.79 -3.02 5.88
C THR A 17 -24.23 -1.57 6.02
N ASP A 18 -25.53 -1.35 6.05
CA ASP A 18 -26.12 -0.04 6.33
C ASP A 18 -26.26 0.22 7.82
N ILE A 19 -26.43 -0.85 8.61
CA ILE A 19 -26.74 -0.81 10.04
C ILE A 19 -25.64 -1.56 10.81
N MET A 20 -25.05 -0.89 11.79
CA MET A 20 -24.19 -1.56 12.77
C MET A 20 -25.06 -2.13 13.88
N PRO A 21 -25.03 -3.46 14.12
CA PRO A 21 -25.75 -4.04 15.24
C PRO A 21 -25.25 -3.49 16.57
N SER A 22 -26.13 -3.31 17.54
CA SER A 22 -25.82 -2.88 18.90
C SER A 22 -26.45 -3.82 19.92
N GLY A 23 -25.83 -3.97 21.08
CA GLY A 23 -26.29 -4.90 22.11
C GLY A 23 -26.41 -6.33 21.59
N ASP A 24 -27.61 -6.90 21.67
CA ASP A 24 -27.91 -8.27 21.23
C ASP A 24 -28.51 -8.36 19.81
N ASP A 25 -28.50 -7.25 19.07
CA ASP A 25 -29.05 -7.21 17.72
C ASP A 25 -28.27 -8.09 16.74
N LYS A 26 -28.97 -8.61 15.74
CA LYS A 26 -28.39 -9.38 14.62
C LYS A 26 -28.79 -8.72 13.32
N GLU A 27 -27.80 -8.36 12.52
CA GLU A 27 -28.00 -7.76 11.20
C GLU A 27 -27.37 -8.63 10.11
N VAL A 28 -27.96 -8.59 8.93
CA VAL A 28 -27.42 -9.29 7.76
C VAL A 28 -26.73 -8.28 6.88
N ALA A 29 -25.43 -8.46 6.66
CA ALA A 29 -24.67 -7.65 5.71
C ALA A 29 -25.19 -7.87 4.28
N ARG A 30 -25.20 -6.82 3.47
CA ARG A 30 -25.62 -6.90 2.06
C ARG A 30 -24.63 -7.71 1.22
N ASP A 31 -23.35 -7.61 1.54
CA ASP A 31 -22.26 -8.29 0.86
C ASP A 31 -21.02 -8.40 1.76
N PHE A 32 -20.09 -9.26 1.40
CA PHE A 32 -18.82 -9.39 2.11
C PHE A 32 -17.68 -9.77 1.18
N ALA A 33 -16.47 -9.44 1.57
CA ALA A 33 -15.25 -9.91 0.92
C ALA A 33 -14.25 -10.40 1.97
N VAL A 34 -13.52 -11.45 1.64
CA VAL A 34 -12.37 -11.91 2.42
C VAL A 34 -11.16 -11.86 1.49
N SER A 35 -10.14 -11.11 1.87
CA SER A 35 -8.96 -10.89 1.05
C SER A 35 -7.69 -10.75 1.90
N PHE A 36 -6.55 -10.71 1.23
CA PHE A 36 -5.32 -10.26 1.85
C PHE A 36 -5.43 -8.78 2.26
N GLY A 37 -4.66 -8.39 3.27
CA GLY A 37 -4.50 -7.02 3.73
C GLY A 37 -3.10 -6.73 4.21
N GLY A 38 -2.83 -5.47 4.52
CA GLY A 38 -1.54 -4.91 4.87
C GLY A 38 -0.98 -4.07 3.72
N ASN A 39 -0.36 -2.95 4.08
CA ASN A 39 0.02 -1.92 3.10
C ASN A 39 0.98 -2.45 2.02
N ALA A 40 2.18 -2.87 2.40
CA ALA A 40 3.13 -3.44 1.44
C ALA A 40 2.63 -4.76 0.82
N VAL A 41 1.77 -5.51 1.51
CA VAL A 41 1.14 -6.73 0.98
C VAL A 41 0.20 -6.39 -0.17
N THR A 42 -0.73 -5.46 0.01
CA THR A 42 -1.67 -5.05 -1.05
C THR A 42 -0.93 -4.42 -2.23
N ALA A 43 0.14 -3.64 -1.97
CA ALA A 43 1.03 -3.14 -3.02
C ALA A 43 1.73 -4.27 -3.79
N ALA A 44 2.17 -5.34 -3.11
CA ALA A 44 2.77 -6.51 -3.73
C ALA A 44 1.79 -7.24 -4.66
N PHE A 45 0.56 -7.48 -4.19
CA PHE A 45 -0.49 -8.08 -5.03
C PHE A 45 -0.83 -7.22 -6.24
N THR A 46 -0.86 -5.90 -6.08
CA THR A 46 -1.07 -4.96 -7.19
C THR A 46 0.05 -5.06 -8.22
N CYS A 47 1.32 -5.04 -7.78
CA CYS A 47 2.47 -5.23 -8.67
C CYS A 47 2.42 -6.58 -9.41
N ALA A 48 2.11 -7.67 -8.70
CA ALA A 48 2.01 -9.00 -9.29
C ALA A 48 0.88 -9.06 -10.33
N LYS A 49 -0.30 -8.49 -10.04
CA LYS A 49 -1.42 -8.37 -10.99
C LYS A 49 -1.03 -7.58 -12.24
N LEU A 50 -0.17 -6.57 -12.09
CA LEU A 50 0.37 -5.76 -13.19
C LEU A 50 1.61 -6.39 -13.87
N GLY A 51 1.91 -7.68 -13.61
CA GLY A 51 2.94 -8.45 -14.32
C GLY A 51 4.38 -8.20 -13.85
N ILE A 52 4.57 -7.65 -12.66
CA ILE A 52 5.90 -7.53 -12.04
C ILE A 52 6.16 -8.80 -11.22
N SER A 53 7.32 -9.42 -11.39
CA SER A 53 7.77 -10.52 -10.53
C SER A 53 7.93 -10.01 -9.10
N THR A 54 7.25 -10.63 -8.16
CA THR A 54 7.07 -10.07 -6.81
C THR A 54 7.46 -11.09 -5.76
N ASP A 55 8.39 -10.69 -4.90
CA ASP A 55 8.80 -11.39 -3.70
C ASP A 55 8.30 -10.63 -2.47
N LEU A 56 7.80 -11.35 -1.47
CA LEU A 56 7.15 -10.77 -0.30
C LEU A 56 7.68 -11.37 0.99
N LEU A 57 8.39 -10.57 1.78
CA LEU A 57 8.75 -10.89 3.15
C LEU A 57 7.64 -10.37 4.07
N THR A 58 6.89 -11.30 4.67
CA THR A 58 5.72 -10.93 5.48
C THR A 58 5.44 -11.89 6.62
N THR A 59 4.57 -11.50 7.54
CA THR A 59 4.16 -12.36 8.66
C THR A 59 3.24 -13.47 8.17
N VAL A 60 3.49 -14.71 8.62
CA VAL A 60 2.66 -15.89 8.28
C VAL A 60 2.53 -16.78 9.49
N SER A 61 1.29 -17.18 9.82
CA SER A 61 0.97 -18.19 10.82
C SER A 61 0.72 -19.57 10.18
N ASP A 62 0.73 -20.60 11.00
CA ASP A 62 0.41 -21.97 10.56
C ASP A 62 -1.08 -22.32 10.75
N ASP A 63 -1.93 -21.35 11.13
CA ASP A 63 -3.39 -21.50 11.24
C ASP A 63 -4.10 -21.47 9.88
N TRP A 64 -5.42 -21.70 9.89
CA TRP A 64 -6.24 -21.71 8.66
C TRP A 64 -6.19 -20.40 7.87
N LEU A 65 -6.11 -19.25 8.56
CA LEU A 65 -6.04 -17.95 7.92
C LEU A 65 -4.67 -17.73 7.26
N GLY A 66 -3.59 -18.20 7.90
CA GLY A 66 -2.25 -18.18 7.30
C GLY A 66 -2.16 -19.09 6.07
N GLN A 67 -2.80 -20.26 6.08
CA GLN A 67 -2.90 -21.14 4.91
C GLN A 67 -3.68 -20.46 3.77
N MET A 68 -4.82 -19.82 4.09
CA MET A 68 -5.59 -19.03 3.12
C MET A 68 -4.74 -17.93 2.49
N PHE A 69 -3.99 -17.18 3.29
CA PHE A 69 -3.07 -16.15 2.80
C PHE A 69 -2.03 -16.73 1.82
N MET A 70 -1.41 -17.86 2.16
CA MET A 70 -0.45 -18.52 1.28
C MET A 70 -1.07 -18.99 -0.05
N MET A 71 -2.31 -19.47 -0.02
CA MET A 71 -3.05 -19.84 -1.24
C MET A 71 -3.34 -18.61 -2.12
N MET A 72 -3.68 -17.46 -1.52
CA MET A 72 -3.84 -16.21 -2.25
C MET A 72 -2.53 -15.79 -2.92
N CYS A 73 -1.40 -15.81 -2.19
CA CYS A 73 -0.09 -15.50 -2.76
C CYS A 73 0.26 -16.42 -3.94
N GLN A 74 -0.01 -17.72 -3.83
CA GLN A 74 0.24 -18.69 -4.89
C GLN A 74 -0.57 -18.37 -6.15
N ARG A 75 -1.84 -17.96 -6.03
CA ARG A 75 -2.71 -17.57 -7.15
C ARG A 75 -2.12 -16.43 -7.99
N TYR A 76 -1.41 -15.52 -7.33
CA TYR A 76 -0.76 -14.38 -7.99
C TYR A 76 0.73 -14.59 -8.27
N SER A 77 1.23 -15.82 -8.11
CA SER A 77 2.65 -16.17 -8.32
C SER A 77 3.62 -15.32 -7.47
N ILE A 78 3.21 -14.92 -6.27
CA ILE A 78 4.03 -14.17 -5.32
C ILE A 78 4.87 -15.17 -4.52
N SER A 79 6.20 -15.01 -4.54
CA SER A 79 7.12 -15.79 -3.72
C SER A 79 7.12 -15.24 -2.29
N VAL A 80 6.73 -16.05 -1.32
CA VAL A 80 6.63 -15.61 0.09
C VAL A 80 7.82 -16.09 0.89
N TYR A 81 8.46 -15.15 1.60
CA TYR A 81 9.48 -15.40 2.63
C TYR A 81 8.85 -15.18 4.01
N PRO A 82 8.35 -16.25 4.66
CA PRO A 82 7.51 -16.13 5.82
C PRO A 82 8.29 -15.75 7.08
N ARG A 83 7.89 -14.69 7.74
CA ARG A 83 8.25 -14.41 9.12
C ARG A 83 7.18 -14.99 10.03
N LYS A 84 7.50 -16.09 10.71
CA LYS A 84 6.51 -16.83 11.46
C LYS A 84 6.00 -16.06 12.68
N VAL A 85 4.67 -16.06 12.84
CA VAL A 85 3.91 -15.56 13.99
C VAL A 85 2.99 -16.67 14.53
N ALA A 86 2.51 -16.53 15.77
CA ALA A 86 1.68 -17.56 16.40
C ALA A 86 0.27 -17.59 15.81
N ARG A 87 -0.29 -16.44 15.45
CA ARG A 87 -1.64 -16.30 14.88
C ARG A 87 -1.65 -15.31 13.70
N CYS A 88 -2.51 -15.57 12.73
CA CYS A 88 -2.75 -14.63 11.67
C CYS A 88 -3.29 -13.30 12.20
N SER A 89 -2.80 -12.19 11.68
CA SER A 89 -3.41 -10.90 11.94
C SER A 89 -4.68 -10.74 11.11
N LEU A 90 -5.71 -10.15 11.72
CA LEU A 90 -7.04 -10.03 11.15
C LEU A 90 -7.52 -8.59 11.22
N SER A 91 -8.12 -8.11 10.14
CA SER A 91 -8.86 -6.85 10.12
C SER A 91 -10.33 -7.11 9.82
N PHE A 92 -11.19 -6.44 10.54
CA PHE A 92 -12.60 -6.33 10.24
C PHE A 92 -12.85 -4.93 9.68
N VAL A 93 -13.33 -4.85 8.45
CA VAL A 93 -13.47 -3.58 7.72
C VAL A 93 -14.93 -3.35 7.40
N LEU A 94 -15.43 -2.17 7.74
CA LEU A 94 -16.81 -1.75 7.55
C LEU A 94 -16.84 -0.45 6.75
N PRO A 95 -16.95 -0.52 5.41
CA PRO A 95 -17.13 0.65 4.57
C PRO A 95 -18.49 1.30 4.84
N LYS A 96 -18.52 2.63 4.93
CA LYS A 96 -19.76 3.40 5.07
C LYS A 96 -19.59 4.82 4.51
N ALA A 97 -20.35 5.18 3.49
CA ALA A 97 -20.40 6.53 2.93
C ALA A 97 -19.00 7.14 2.66
N GLY A 98 -18.14 6.46 1.90
CA GLY A 98 -16.80 6.92 1.58
C GLY A 98 -15.79 6.87 2.73
N LYS A 99 -16.24 6.49 3.94
CA LYS A 99 -15.40 6.28 5.14
C LYS A 99 -15.35 4.80 5.50
N ARG A 100 -14.52 4.44 6.46
CA ARG A 100 -14.41 3.07 6.96
C ARG A 100 -14.13 3.03 8.45
N ALA A 101 -14.76 2.08 9.14
CA ALA A 101 -14.34 1.65 10.46
C ALA A 101 -13.52 0.38 10.33
N ILE A 102 -12.41 0.28 11.07
CA ILE A 102 -11.52 -0.89 11.03
C ILE A 102 -11.25 -1.34 12.46
N LEU A 103 -11.51 -2.62 12.73
CA LEU A 103 -11.08 -3.30 13.94
C LEU A 103 -9.99 -4.30 13.59
N ARG A 104 -8.82 -4.20 14.24
CA ARG A 104 -7.65 -5.04 13.96
C ARG A 104 -7.23 -5.86 15.16
N ALA A 105 -6.95 -7.15 14.92
CA ALA A 105 -6.18 -8.00 15.81
C ALA A 105 -4.83 -8.27 15.14
N ARG A 106 -3.73 -7.87 15.78
CA ARG A 106 -2.39 -8.01 15.23
C ARG A 106 -1.54 -8.89 16.12
N ASP A 107 -0.80 -9.82 15.51
CA ASP A 107 0.27 -10.55 16.17
C ASP A 107 1.63 -10.04 15.69
N ASN A 108 2.35 -9.36 16.59
CA ASN A 108 3.72 -8.87 16.39
C ASN A 108 4.76 -9.75 17.10
N HIS A 109 4.34 -10.89 17.67
CA HIS A 109 5.26 -11.80 18.33
C HIS A 109 5.91 -12.72 17.29
N TYR A 110 7.09 -12.32 16.82
CA TYR A 110 7.84 -13.08 15.84
C TYR A 110 8.50 -14.30 16.48
N LEU A 111 8.13 -15.49 16.01
CA LEU A 111 8.64 -16.77 16.52
C LEU A 111 10.05 -17.08 16.03
N ARG A 112 10.47 -16.45 14.94
CA ARG A 112 11.81 -16.61 14.32
C ARG A 112 12.29 -15.28 13.73
N PRO A 113 13.61 -15.08 13.61
CA PRO A 113 14.16 -13.98 12.83
C PRO A 113 13.62 -13.99 11.39
N PHE A 114 13.61 -12.84 10.74
CA PHE A 114 13.32 -12.77 9.30
C PHE A 114 14.48 -13.36 8.47
N MET A 115 14.15 -13.87 7.29
CA MET A 115 15.15 -14.37 6.34
C MET A 115 15.95 -13.19 5.76
N LYS A 116 17.25 -13.34 5.59
CA LYS A 116 18.11 -12.37 4.93
C LYS A 116 18.28 -12.76 3.46
N LEU A 117 17.67 -11.98 2.58
CA LEU A 117 17.74 -12.15 1.14
C LEU A 117 18.84 -11.26 0.57
N ASP A 118 19.42 -11.66 -0.55
CA ASP A 118 20.29 -10.80 -1.34
C ASP A 118 19.44 -9.77 -2.08
N VAL A 119 19.51 -8.51 -1.63
CA VAL A 119 18.71 -7.43 -2.21
C VAL A 119 19.23 -6.99 -3.58
N SER A 120 20.49 -7.28 -3.92
CA SER A 120 21.10 -6.85 -5.19
C SER A 120 20.45 -7.47 -6.43
N CYS A 121 19.67 -8.55 -6.26
CA CYS A 121 18.93 -9.18 -7.35
C CYS A 121 17.60 -8.51 -7.66
N TYR A 122 17.16 -7.52 -6.86
CA TYR A 122 15.92 -6.77 -7.07
C TYR A 122 16.18 -5.40 -7.71
N GLN A 123 15.19 -4.90 -8.43
CA GLN A 123 15.23 -3.56 -9.01
C GLN A 123 14.58 -2.51 -8.10
N ALA A 124 13.71 -2.96 -7.20
CA ALA A 124 13.08 -2.11 -6.19
C ALA A 124 12.81 -2.87 -4.90
N LEU A 125 12.87 -2.13 -3.79
CA LEU A 125 12.38 -2.50 -2.46
C LEU A 125 11.21 -1.59 -2.09
N HIS A 126 10.07 -2.17 -1.69
CA HIS A 126 8.96 -1.44 -1.11
C HIS A 126 8.68 -1.91 0.31
N LEU A 127 8.43 -0.99 1.24
CA LEU A 127 8.18 -1.32 2.64
C LEU A 127 7.16 -0.37 3.30
N ASP A 128 6.49 -0.89 4.34
CA ASP A 128 5.50 -0.15 5.13
C ASP A 128 5.96 0.16 6.57
N GLY A 129 7.20 -0.20 6.91
CA GLY A 129 7.80 0.04 8.22
C GLY A 129 7.24 -0.81 9.36
N HIS A 130 6.27 -1.69 9.12
CA HIS A 130 5.62 -2.48 10.17
C HIS A 130 6.52 -3.52 10.85
N GLN A 131 7.44 -4.12 10.12
CA GLN A 131 8.45 -5.02 10.66
C GLN A 131 9.74 -4.24 10.94
N HIS A 132 9.83 -3.61 12.11
CA HIS A 132 10.85 -2.64 12.47
C HIS A 132 12.28 -3.06 12.07
N ASP A 133 12.73 -4.21 12.57
CA ASP A 133 14.07 -4.75 12.35
C ASP A 133 14.33 -5.14 10.89
N ALA A 134 13.35 -5.76 10.22
CA ALA A 134 13.44 -6.12 8.82
C ALA A 134 13.44 -4.86 7.92
N ALA A 135 12.55 -3.90 8.19
CA ALA A 135 12.48 -2.66 7.41
C ALA A 135 13.82 -1.90 7.44
N VAL A 136 14.40 -1.73 8.62
CA VAL A 136 15.71 -1.06 8.79
C VAL A 136 16.83 -1.84 8.10
N TYR A 137 16.87 -3.17 8.27
CA TYR A 137 17.86 -4.00 7.62
C TYR A 137 17.79 -3.89 6.10
N TYR A 138 16.60 -4.07 5.54
CA TYR A 138 16.45 -4.14 4.09
C TYR A 138 16.62 -2.78 3.41
N VAL A 139 16.15 -1.67 4.01
CA VAL A 139 16.32 -0.36 3.40
C VAL A 139 17.79 0.06 3.34
N LYS A 140 18.60 -0.29 4.38
CA LYS A 140 20.05 -0.06 4.37
C LYS A 140 20.75 -0.91 3.30
N ALA A 141 20.46 -2.21 3.27
CA ALA A 141 21.05 -3.12 2.30
C ALA A 141 20.69 -2.72 0.85
N ALA A 142 19.43 -2.30 0.60
CA ALA A 142 19.00 -1.81 -0.71
C ALA A 142 19.73 -0.53 -1.12
N ARG A 143 19.90 0.42 -0.18
CA ARG A 143 20.67 1.64 -0.40
C ARG A 143 22.13 1.35 -0.77
N GLU A 144 22.78 0.44 -0.05
CA GLU A 144 24.16 0.01 -0.32
C GLU A 144 24.29 -0.69 -1.68
N ALA A 145 23.29 -1.46 -2.10
CA ALA A 145 23.26 -2.15 -3.39
C ALA A 145 22.80 -1.27 -4.56
N GLY A 146 22.39 -0.01 -4.33
CA GLY A 146 21.86 0.87 -5.37
C GLY A 146 20.46 0.48 -5.89
N VAL A 147 19.71 -0.27 -5.09
CA VAL A 147 18.34 -0.69 -5.39
C VAL A 147 17.38 0.42 -5.00
N MET A 148 16.45 0.79 -5.87
CA MET A 148 15.45 1.82 -5.59
C MET A 148 14.60 1.46 -4.37
N THR A 149 14.46 2.40 -3.44
CA THR A 149 13.75 2.20 -2.18
C THR A 149 12.48 3.05 -2.12
N SER A 150 11.36 2.43 -1.76
CA SER A 150 10.03 3.03 -1.69
C SER A 150 9.39 2.77 -0.34
N LEU A 151 8.84 3.81 0.29
CA LEU A 151 8.17 3.76 1.59
C LEU A 151 6.68 4.14 1.45
N ASP A 152 5.80 3.28 1.96
CA ASP A 152 4.44 3.65 2.35
C ASP A 152 4.44 4.21 3.77
N GLY A 153 4.26 5.52 3.88
CA GLY A 153 4.18 6.23 5.15
C GLY A 153 2.73 6.45 5.59
N GLY A 154 1.95 5.40 5.76
CA GLY A 154 0.57 5.50 6.24
C GLY A 154 0.44 6.16 7.62
N ALA A 155 1.44 6.00 8.51
CA ALA A 155 1.54 6.60 9.84
C ALA A 155 2.99 6.62 10.31
N LEU A 156 3.30 7.43 11.33
CA LEU A 156 4.61 7.40 11.97
C LEU A 156 4.86 6.08 12.71
N ARG A 157 6.11 5.63 12.67
CA ARG A 157 6.58 4.45 13.38
C ARG A 157 7.89 4.76 14.09
N THR A 158 8.26 3.92 15.03
CA THR A 158 9.51 4.11 15.80
C THR A 158 10.76 4.06 14.93
N ASN A 159 10.71 3.41 13.77
CA ASN A 159 11.79 3.30 12.79
C ASN A 159 11.70 4.30 11.63
N THR A 160 10.70 5.18 11.61
CA THR A 160 10.46 6.09 10.46
C THR A 160 11.69 6.91 10.12
N GLU A 161 12.33 7.55 11.10
CA GLU A 161 13.54 8.37 10.88
C GLU A 161 14.66 7.55 10.22
N GLU A 162 14.94 6.36 10.74
CA GLU A 162 16.03 5.52 10.25
C GLU A 162 15.75 4.99 8.84
N VAL A 163 14.49 4.66 8.54
CA VAL A 163 14.06 4.20 7.21
C VAL A 163 14.12 5.34 6.20
N LEU A 164 13.67 6.54 6.54
CA LEU A 164 13.65 7.69 5.62
C LEU A 164 15.05 8.06 5.11
N HIS A 165 16.09 7.96 5.95
CA HIS A 165 17.47 8.25 5.52
C HIS A 165 18.00 7.34 4.41
N CYS A 166 17.33 6.22 4.16
CA CYS A 166 17.69 5.26 3.11
C CYS A 166 16.59 5.11 2.05
N THR A 167 15.57 5.98 2.06
CA THR A 167 14.42 5.91 1.14
C THR A 167 14.58 6.89 -0.02
N ASP A 168 14.43 6.40 -1.26
CA ASP A 168 14.44 7.25 -2.45
C ASP A 168 13.06 7.89 -2.68
N VAL A 169 11.98 7.13 -2.52
CA VAL A 169 10.60 7.56 -2.76
C VAL A 169 9.76 7.34 -1.52
N ALA A 170 9.26 8.40 -0.91
CA ALA A 170 8.33 8.31 0.21
C ALA A 170 6.98 8.91 -0.16
N VAL A 171 5.95 8.07 -0.22
CA VAL A 171 4.58 8.51 -0.36
C VAL A 171 3.88 8.29 0.99
N VAL A 172 3.46 9.39 1.62
CA VAL A 172 2.88 9.37 2.96
C VAL A 172 1.43 9.81 2.92
N ALA A 173 0.63 9.34 3.86
CA ALA A 173 -0.76 9.74 3.99
C ALA A 173 -0.91 11.02 4.82
N GLU A 174 -2.04 11.71 4.68
CA GLU A 174 -2.40 12.88 5.51
C GLU A 174 -2.34 12.58 7.02
N ALA A 175 -2.56 11.33 7.43
CA ALA A 175 -2.42 10.91 8.83
C ALA A 175 -0.98 11.08 9.33
N PHE A 176 0.01 10.78 8.51
CA PHE A 176 1.44 10.99 8.81
C PHE A 176 1.74 12.48 9.08
N CYS A 177 1.18 13.37 8.25
CA CYS A 177 1.32 14.82 8.45
C CYS A 177 0.71 15.27 9.78
N LYS A 178 -0.47 14.76 10.12
CA LYS A 178 -1.18 15.06 11.37
C LYS A 178 -0.37 14.62 12.61
N GLU A 179 0.24 13.46 12.55
CA GLU A 179 1.09 12.95 13.63
C GLU A 179 2.37 13.79 13.82
N LEU A 180 2.95 14.29 12.72
CA LEU A 180 4.06 15.25 12.75
C LEU A 180 3.62 16.67 13.14
N ARG A 181 2.34 16.98 13.09
CA ARG A 181 1.77 18.33 13.23
C ARG A 181 2.29 19.29 12.17
N LEU A 182 2.47 18.81 10.95
CA LEU A 182 2.93 19.56 9.79
C LEU A 182 1.82 19.61 8.73
N THR A 183 1.83 20.66 7.93
CA THR A 183 1.07 20.72 6.68
C THR A 183 1.67 19.76 5.65
N ALA A 184 0.92 19.46 4.60
CA ALA A 184 1.43 18.60 3.52
C ALA A 184 2.73 19.20 2.90
N ALA A 185 2.77 20.49 2.63
CA ALA A 185 3.95 21.16 2.05
C ALA A 185 5.16 21.15 3.02
N GLU A 186 4.95 21.31 4.31
CA GLU A 186 6.01 21.17 5.32
C GLU A 186 6.47 19.72 5.43
N THR A 187 5.58 18.76 5.25
CA THR A 187 5.93 17.33 5.24
C THR A 187 6.82 16.98 4.04
N LEU A 188 6.59 17.54 2.84
CA LEU A 188 7.51 17.36 1.72
C LEU A 188 8.93 17.83 2.08
N LYS A 189 9.06 19.02 2.66
CA LYS A 189 10.36 19.54 3.14
C LYS A 189 11.00 18.67 4.20
N TYR A 190 10.19 18.16 5.14
CA TYR A 190 10.62 17.24 6.19
C TYR A 190 11.21 15.95 5.59
N LEU A 191 10.57 15.38 4.55
CA LEU A 191 11.03 14.17 3.87
C LEU A 191 12.34 14.43 3.10
N HIS A 192 12.41 15.51 2.32
CA HIS A 192 13.64 15.88 1.60
C HIS A 192 14.82 16.15 2.53
N ALA A 193 14.60 16.78 3.68
CA ALA A 193 15.65 17.00 4.69
C ALA A 193 16.25 15.69 5.23
N ARG A 194 15.60 14.54 4.98
CA ARG A 194 16.06 13.19 5.35
C ARG A 194 16.65 12.42 4.18
N GLY A 195 16.80 13.06 3.03
CA GLY A 195 17.41 12.47 1.85
C GLY A 195 16.45 11.76 0.90
N VAL A 196 15.14 11.89 1.11
CA VAL A 196 14.13 11.39 0.18
C VAL A 196 14.18 12.19 -1.11
N LYS A 197 14.34 11.51 -2.25
CA LYS A 197 14.45 12.15 -3.58
C LYS A 197 13.08 12.56 -4.14
N VAL A 198 12.07 11.71 -3.92
CA VAL A 198 10.69 11.96 -4.35
C VAL A 198 9.79 11.86 -3.14
N ALA A 199 9.29 13.00 -2.71
CA ALA A 199 8.40 13.11 -1.56
C ALA A 199 6.97 13.38 -2.03
N ALA A 200 6.00 12.66 -1.45
CA ALA A 200 4.59 12.84 -1.80
C ALA A 200 3.69 12.70 -0.57
N VAL A 201 2.59 13.46 -0.57
CA VAL A 201 1.53 13.39 0.44
C VAL A 201 0.21 13.13 -0.27
N THR A 202 -0.43 12.02 0.03
CA THR A 202 -1.77 11.69 -0.47
C THR A 202 -2.84 12.26 0.45
N GLU A 203 -3.87 12.87 -0.14
CA GLU A 203 -4.96 13.58 0.53
C GLU A 203 -6.35 12.99 0.20
N GLY A 204 -6.39 11.69 -0.12
CA GLY A 204 -7.62 10.97 -0.46
C GLY A 204 -8.28 11.51 -1.74
N GLU A 205 -9.54 11.87 -1.66
CA GLU A 205 -10.32 12.39 -2.79
C GLU A 205 -9.82 13.74 -3.35
N ARG A 206 -9.01 14.47 -2.58
CA ARG A 206 -8.37 15.71 -3.09
C ARG A 206 -7.15 15.43 -3.97
N GLY A 207 -6.66 14.18 -3.98
CA GLY A 207 -5.49 13.79 -4.76
C GLY A 207 -4.21 13.78 -3.95
N MET A 208 -3.16 14.43 -4.43
CA MET A 208 -1.85 14.47 -3.78
C MET A 208 -1.07 15.73 -4.15
N ILE A 209 -0.13 16.08 -3.29
CA ILE A 209 0.99 16.96 -3.64
C ILE A 209 2.29 16.18 -3.58
N TRP A 210 3.24 16.54 -4.42
CA TRP A 210 4.54 15.89 -4.46
C TRP A 210 5.64 16.83 -4.95
N SER A 211 6.89 16.49 -4.69
CA SER A 211 8.06 17.19 -5.22
C SER A 211 9.23 16.25 -5.38
N GLU A 212 10.12 16.60 -6.30
CA GLU A 212 11.46 16.02 -6.42
C GLU A 212 12.48 16.86 -5.63
N GLU A 213 13.76 16.51 -5.69
CA GLU A 213 14.84 17.19 -4.93
C GLU A 213 14.95 18.69 -5.22
N ASP A 214 14.44 19.16 -6.37
CA ASP A 214 14.39 20.57 -6.73
C ASP A 214 13.39 21.38 -5.87
N GLY A 215 12.56 20.71 -5.09
CA GLY A 215 11.59 21.30 -4.17
C GLY A 215 10.36 21.90 -4.84
N HIS A 216 10.23 21.79 -6.16
CA HIS A 216 9.03 22.25 -6.87
C HIS A 216 7.81 21.42 -6.51
N VAL A 217 6.86 22.02 -5.79
CA VAL A 217 5.62 21.34 -5.40
C VAL A 217 4.69 21.24 -6.61
N GLN A 218 4.31 20.01 -6.92
CA GLN A 218 3.34 19.67 -7.95
C GLN A 218 2.05 19.15 -7.32
N HIS A 219 0.93 19.35 -8.00
CA HIS A 219 -0.39 18.90 -7.58
C HIS A 219 -0.94 17.90 -8.60
N LEU A 220 -1.50 16.80 -8.11
CA LEU A 220 -2.19 15.83 -8.92
C LEU A 220 -3.56 15.56 -8.28
N HIS A 221 -4.62 16.06 -8.91
CA HIS A 221 -5.99 15.81 -8.44
C HIS A 221 -6.36 14.33 -8.54
N ALA A 222 -7.13 13.83 -7.60
CA ALA A 222 -7.72 12.49 -7.74
C ALA A 222 -8.64 12.46 -8.97
N LEU A 223 -8.84 11.27 -9.54
CA LEU A 223 -9.92 11.07 -10.49
C LEU A 223 -11.24 11.05 -9.72
N HIS A 224 -12.20 11.85 -10.14
CA HIS A 224 -13.49 11.94 -9.45
C HIS A 224 -14.36 10.72 -9.79
N VAL A 225 -14.42 9.76 -8.88
CA VAL A 225 -15.36 8.64 -8.95
C VAL A 225 -16.66 9.09 -8.27
N PRO A 226 -17.81 9.06 -8.96
CA PRO A 226 -19.11 9.44 -8.36
C PRO A 226 -19.42 8.62 -7.12
N ASP A 227 -20.03 9.26 -6.11
CA ASP A 227 -20.28 8.65 -4.79
C ASP A 227 -21.05 7.32 -4.87
N GLU A 228 -21.98 7.21 -5.84
CA GLU A 228 -22.77 6.00 -6.07
C GLU A 228 -21.94 4.82 -6.62
N LYS A 229 -20.74 5.08 -7.17
CA LYS A 229 -19.79 4.08 -7.63
C LYS A 229 -18.75 3.73 -6.58
N VAL A 230 -18.62 4.51 -5.51
CA VAL A 230 -17.66 4.25 -4.44
C VAL A 230 -18.21 3.20 -3.49
N ILE A 231 -17.64 2.01 -3.52
CA ILE A 231 -18.04 0.86 -2.68
C ILE A 231 -17.15 0.75 -1.46
N ASP A 232 -15.82 0.72 -1.66
CA ASP A 232 -14.85 0.51 -0.59
C ASP A 232 -13.54 1.24 -0.86
N THR A 233 -13.22 2.22 -0.02
CA THR A 233 -11.97 3.00 -0.11
C THR A 233 -10.77 2.34 0.59
N SER A 234 -10.96 1.17 1.23
CA SER A 234 -9.87 0.44 1.89
C SER A 234 -8.87 -0.05 0.86
N GLY A 235 -7.57 0.07 1.14
CA GLY A 235 -6.52 -0.40 0.24
C GLY A 235 -6.26 0.47 -1.01
N ALA A 236 -7.03 1.56 -1.23
CA ALA A 236 -6.81 2.42 -2.40
C ALA A 236 -5.41 3.07 -2.40
N GLY A 237 -4.89 3.46 -1.22
CA GLY A 237 -3.52 3.92 -1.06
C GLY A 237 -2.50 2.84 -1.36
N ASP A 238 -2.74 1.63 -0.87
CA ASP A 238 -1.84 0.50 -1.06
C ASP A 238 -1.78 0.09 -2.54
N VAL A 239 -2.93 0.12 -3.25
CA VAL A 239 -3.01 -0.06 -4.72
C VAL A 239 -2.26 1.05 -5.44
N PHE A 240 -2.36 2.31 -4.97
CA PHE A 240 -1.56 3.41 -5.51
C PHE A 240 -0.07 3.10 -5.44
N HIS A 241 0.42 2.62 -4.28
CA HIS A 241 1.82 2.25 -4.09
C HIS A 241 2.26 1.14 -5.05
N GLY A 242 1.51 0.07 -5.18
CA GLY A 242 1.82 -1.01 -6.11
C GLY A 242 1.80 -0.55 -7.56
N ALA A 243 0.85 0.30 -7.94
CA ALA A 243 0.70 0.76 -9.31
C ALA A 243 1.82 1.73 -9.75
N TYR A 244 2.19 2.74 -8.93
CA TYR A 244 3.30 3.60 -9.32
C TYR A 244 4.62 2.84 -9.39
N LEU A 245 4.83 1.88 -8.48
CA LEU A 245 6.04 1.05 -8.48
C LEU A 245 6.10 0.16 -9.74
N ALA A 246 4.99 -0.46 -10.13
CA ALA A 246 4.90 -1.22 -11.38
C ALA A 246 5.17 -0.34 -12.61
N SER A 247 4.60 0.86 -12.66
CA SER A 247 4.85 1.85 -13.72
C SER A 247 6.32 2.27 -13.77
N TYR A 248 6.93 2.56 -12.61
CA TYR A 248 8.35 2.90 -12.52
C TYR A 248 9.24 1.77 -13.01
N LEU A 249 9.01 0.53 -12.57
CA LEU A 249 9.82 -0.62 -12.97
C LEU A 249 9.76 -0.88 -14.48
N ARG A 250 8.62 -0.60 -15.12
CA ARG A 250 8.46 -0.72 -16.58
C ARG A 250 9.17 0.39 -17.35
N SER A 251 9.27 1.59 -16.78
CA SER A 251 9.82 2.79 -17.44
C SER A 251 10.54 3.72 -16.46
N PRO A 252 11.72 3.34 -15.93
CA PRO A 252 12.38 4.08 -14.84
C PRO A 252 12.81 5.51 -15.20
N THR A 253 12.89 5.83 -16.50
CA THR A 253 13.28 7.15 -17.00
C THR A 253 12.10 8.07 -17.27
N SER A 254 10.88 7.60 -17.11
CA SER A 254 9.68 8.45 -17.25
C SER A 254 9.57 9.42 -16.07
N PRO A 255 9.01 10.63 -16.28
CA PRO A 255 8.75 11.57 -15.19
C PRO A 255 7.83 10.99 -14.12
N TRP A 256 8.03 11.35 -12.85
CA TRP A 256 7.21 10.88 -11.73
C TRP A 256 5.72 11.21 -11.89
N ALA A 257 5.39 12.31 -12.54
CA ALA A 257 4.01 12.66 -12.91
C ALA A 257 3.30 11.52 -13.68
N VAL A 258 4.02 10.81 -14.55
CA VAL A 258 3.45 9.68 -15.33
C VAL A 258 3.15 8.50 -14.42
N HIS A 259 4.05 8.18 -13.48
CA HIS A 259 3.85 7.07 -12.54
C HIS A 259 2.71 7.34 -11.57
N PHE A 260 2.61 8.56 -11.05
CA PHE A 260 1.53 8.95 -10.15
C PHE A 260 0.18 9.08 -10.88
N ASP A 261 0.17 9.54 -12.13
CA ASP A 261 -1.04 9.57 -12.95
C ASP A 261 -1.58 8.14 -13.24
N TYR A 262 -0.69 7.19 -13.50
CA TYR A 262 -1.05 5.78 -13.64
C TYR A 262 -1.62 5.23 -12.32
N ALA A 263 -1.00 5.54 -11.19
CA ALA A 263 -1.39 5.07 -9.88
C ALA A 263 -2.73 5.64 -9.38
N ARG A 264 -3.02 6.94 -9.65
CA ARG A 264 -4.34 7.51 -9.29
C ARG A 264 -5.49 6.84 -10.03
N ALA A 265 -5.27 6.42 -11.29
CA ALA A 265 -6.27 5.70 -12.05
C ALA A 265 -6.48 4.27 -11.50
N ALA A 266 -5.41 3.61 -11.04
CA ALA A 266 -5.50 2.35 -10.31
C ALA A 266 -6.32 2.47 -9.02
N SER A 267 -6.10 3.54 -8.24
CA SER A 267 -6.90 3.83 -7.04
C SER A 267 -8.37 4.12 -7.37
N ALA A 268 -8.66 4.84 -8.45
CA ALA A 268 -10.02 5.10 -8.90
C ALA A 268 -10.75 3.81 -9.30
N HIS A 269 -10.06 2.83 -9.89
CA HIS A 269 -10.60 1.50 -10.11
C HIS A 269 -10.88 0.80 -8.77
N LYS A 270 -9.92 0.80 -7.84
CA LYS A 270 -10.04 0.08 -6.56
C LYS A 270 -11.25 0.48 -5.75
N VAL A 271 -11.56 1.76 -5.65
CA VAL A 271 -12.66 2.24 -4.80
C VAL A 271 -14.05 1.79 -5.25
N GLN A 272 -14.17 1.29 -6.47
CA GLN A 272 -15.43 0.76 -7.04
C GLN A 272 -15.67 -0.72 -6.69
N HIS A 273 -14.78 -1.36 -5.92
CA HIS A 273 -14.84 -2.79 -5.63
C HIS A 273 -14.74 -3.08 -4.14
N LEU A 274 -15.53 -4.05 -3.67
CA LEU A 274 -15.51 -4.49 -2.27
C LEU A 274 -14.30 -5.39 -2.00
N GLY A 275 -13.52 -5.07 -0.98
CA GLY A 275 -12.31 -5.81 -0.60
C GLY A 275 -11.12 -5.57 -1.52
N ASN A 276 -9.93 -6.02 -1.10
CA ASN A 276 -8.70 -5.72 -1.82
C ASN A 276 -8.56 -6.55 -3.12
N GLU A 277 -8.88 -7.84 -3.08
CA GLU A 277 -8.64 -8.73 -4.24
C GLU A 277 -9.48 -8.35 -5.46
N ALA A 278 -10.78 -8.08 -5.27
CA ALA A 278 -11.66 -7.64 -6.36
C ALA A 278 -11.28 -6.27 -6.93
N GLY A 279 -10.65 -5.44 -6.11
CA GLY A 279 -10.19 -4.10 -6.49
C GLY A 279 -8.79 -4.05 -7.13
N LEU A 280 -8.10 -5.18 -7.33
CA LEU A 280 -6.81 -5.18 -8.02
C LEU A 280 -6.98 -4.86 -9.51
N PRO A 281 -6.41 -3.76 -10.01
CA PRO A 281 -6.52 -3.41 -11.41
C PRO A 281 -5.53 -4.20 -12.28
N ASP A 282 -5.89 -4.40 -13.54
CA ASP A 282 -4.97 -4.63 -14.64
C ASP A 282 -4.82 -3.37 -15.49
N ASP A 283 -4.00 -3.43 -16.55
CA ASP A 283 -3.74 -2.27 -17.42
C ASP A 283 -5.00 -1.76 -18.14
N GLU A 284 -5.93 -2.66 -18.48
CA GLU A 284 -7.20 -2.30 -19.12
C GLU A 284 -8.11 -1.55 -18.13
N ALA A 285 -8.23 -2.05 -16.91
CA ALA A 285 -8.99 -1.40 -15.83
C ALA A 285 -8.45 0.00 -15.50
N ILE A 286 -7.13 0.17 -15.44
CA ILE A 286 -6.48 1.47 -15.23
C ILE A 286 -6.77 2.43 -16.38
N THR A 287 -6.68 1.95 -17.61
CA THR A 287 -6.99 2.76 -18.80
C THR A 287 -8.45 3.17 -18.82
N THR A 288 -9.36 2.26 -18.53
CA THR A 288 -10.80 2.52 -18.45
C THR A 288 -11.12 3.56 -17.38
N ALA A 289 -10.59 3.41 -16.16
CA ALA A 289 -10.79 4.38 -15.09
C ALA A 289 -10.25 5.78 -15.46
N ARG A 290 -9.10 5.84 -16.15
CA ARG A 290 -8.54 7.11 -16.64
C ARG A 290 -9.44 7.77 -17.67
N LEU A 291 -9.98 7.01 -18.62
CA LEU A 291 -10.89 7.56 -19.66
C LEU A 291 -12.23 8.01 -19.06
N GLU A 292 -12.79 7.21 -18.16
CA GLU A 292 -14.09 7.47 -17.56
C GLU A 292 -14.07 8.66 -16.61
N PHE A 293 -13.05 8.74 -15.74
CA PHE A 293 -13.01 9.74 -14.66
C PHE A 293 -11.99 10.87 -14.90
N GLY A 294 -11.20 10.82 -15.98
CA GLY A 294 -10.17 11.83 -16.27
C GLY A 294 -10.67 13.03 -17.07
N GLY A 295 -11.88 13.02 -17.59
CA GLY A 295 -12.43 14.03 -18.51
C GLY A 295 -13.01 15.28 -17.85
N HIS A 296 -13.06 15.37 -16.54
CA HIS A 296 -13.55 16.54 -15.81
C HIS A 296 -12.37 17.34 -15.24
N ARG A 297 -11.89 18.33 -16.02
CA ARG A 297 -11.01 19.42 -15.56
C ARG A 297 -11.85 20.62 -15.15
#